data_6ee8c92438a3a9aa155fcb4dabc89201
#
_entry.id   6ee8c92438a3a9aa155fcb4dabc89201
#
_cell.length_a   1.000
_cell.length_b   1.000
_cell.length_c   1.000
_cell.angle_alpha   90.00
_cell.angle_beta   90.00
_cell.angle_gamma   90.00
#
_symmetry.space_group_name_H-M   'P 1'
#
loop_
_entity.id
_entity.type
_entity.pdbx_description
1 polymer ?
#
loop_
_entity_poly.entity_id
_entity_poly.type
_entity_poly.pdbx_seq_one_letter_code
_entity_poly.pdbx_strand_id
1 'polypeptide(L)'
;MSRQFIFDTLSKQLQAEDISHTKVAEHLQLTVTATKLIFETQDCTLSCIEKICGLVGLKLEDLINLQPKPVQLLEHLTQQHEIELLSNKKLFAVAVSAMYFWTFKDILNRVKVNKTELVTLLQRLEEMGVVQVSPGNQFKLTISKKFSWIPDGPIMRMTRRESADYFAYSFEEPIDLINSFSVYLTPASHDKLKSQLMKITKEYQLAMLQEAALPVDEKIQVSLCLAARTWLPNFLQSQMRTATK
;
A
#
# COMPACT_ATOMS: atom_id res chain seq x y z
N MET A 1 3.19 14.22 -18.57
CA MET A 1 4.64 13.99 -18.56
C MET A 1 5.32 15.25 -18.01
N SER A 2 6.18 15.15 -16.97
CA SER A 2 6.89 16.30 -16.44
C SER A 2 8.18 16.56 -17.25
N ARG A 3 8.60 17.82 -17.40
CA ARG A 3 9.89 18.18 -18.02
C ARG A 3 11.05 17.47 -17.31
N GLN A 4 11.02 17.46 -16.00
CA GLN A 4 12.03 16.79 -15.17
C GLN A 4 12.21 15.32 -15.55
N PHE A 5 11.12 14.56 -15.71
CA PHE A 5 11.19 13.15 -16.11
C PHE A 5 11.88 12.95 -17.47
N ILE A 6 11.57 13.84 -18.46
CA ILE A 6 12.18 13.78 -19.79
C ILE A 6 13.70 13.94 -19.69
N PHE A 7 14.14 15.00 -19.02
CA PHE A 7 15.56 15.32 -18.93
C PHE A 7 16.34 14.35 -18.05
N ASP A 8 15.76 13.85 -16.96
CA ASP A 8 16.35 12.80 -16.12
C ASP A 8 16.54 11.49 -16.90
N THR A 9 15.54 11.13 -17.73
CA THR A 9 15.61 9.92 -18.56
C THR A 9 16.65 10.06 -19.67
N LEU A 10 16.65 11.18 -20.38
CA LEU A 10 17.65 11.47 -21.42
C LEU A 10 19.07 11.49 -20.83
N SER A 11 19.27 12.12 -19.68
CA SER A 11 20.58 12.16 -19.01
C SER A 11 21.08 10.76 -18.66
N LYS A 12 20.21 9.89 -18.16
CA LYS A 12 20.54 8.48 -17.85
C LYS A 12 20.91 7.69 -19.11
N GLN A 13 20.16 7.88 -20.20
CA GLN A 13 20.42 7.20 -21.46
C GLN A 13 21.73 7.68 -22.11
N LEU A 14 21.98 9.00 -22.11
CA LEU A 14 23.25 9.56 -22.60
C LEU A 14 24.44 9.04 -21.81
N GLN A 15 24.30 8.91 -20.48
CA GLN A 15 25.34 8.35 -19.63
C GLN A 15 25.56 6.85 -19.88
N ALA A 16 24.51 6.08 -20.12
CA ALA A 16 24.59 4.65 -20.42
C ALA A 16 25.30 4.37 -21.75
N GLU A 17 25.14 5.26 -22.74
CA GLU A 17 25.76 5.19 -24.07
C GLU A 17 27.11 5.95 -24.14
N ASP A 18 27.62 6.43 -23.01
CA ASP A 18 28.86 7.23 -22.89
C ASP A 18 28.89 8.45 -23.84
N ILE A 19 27.74 9.12 -23.99
CA ILE A 19 27.54 10.30 -24.82
C ILE A 19 27.71 11.56 -23.97
N SER A 20 28.81 12.32 -24.25
CA SER A 20 29.08 13.57 -23.54
C SER A 20 28.20 14.73 -24.03
N HIS A 21 28.02 15.76 -23.18
CA HIS A 21 27.35 17.01 -23.59
C HIS A 21 28.00 17.70 -24.79
N THR A 22 29.29 17.47 -25.03
CA THR A 22 29.99 17.98 -26.24
C THR A 22 29.41 17.34 -27.50
N LYS A 23 29.21 16.02 -27.48
CA LYS A 23 28.66 15.26 -28.62
C LYS A 23 27.19 15.64 -28.87
N VAL A 24 26.42 15.89 -27.79
CA VAL A 24 25.05 16.43 -27.88
C VAL A 24 25.04 17.82 -28.51
N ALA A 25 25.97 18.69 -28.11
CA ALA A 25 26.11 20.06 -28.64
C ALA A 25 26.40 20.06 -30.14
N GLU A 26 27.32 19.20 -30.60
CA GLU A 26 27.64 19.01 -32.01
C GLU A 26 26.42 18.57 -32.81
N HIS A 27 25.66 17.59 -32.31
CA HIS A 27 24.47 17.07 -32.97
C HIS A 27 23.34 18.09 -33.04
N LEU A 28 23.17 18.90 -32.01
CA LEU A 28 22.18 19.99 -31.95
C LEU A 28 22.63 21.24 -32.69
N GLN A 29 23.87 21.32 -33.13
CA GLN A 29 24.51 22.54 -33.70
C GLN A 29 24.45 23.72 -32.72
N LEU A 30 24.70 23.46 -31.45
CA LEU A 30 24.71 24.41 -30.35
C LEU A 30 26.10 24.48 -29.70
N THR A 31 26.32 25.48 -28.87
CA THR A 31 27.49 25.56 -28.01
C THR A 31 27.33 24.57 -26.82
N VAL A 32 28.44 24.07 -26.30
CA VAL A 32 28.42 23.20 -25.09
C VAL A 32 27.76 23.90 -23.91
N THR A 33 27.97 25.21 -23.75
CA THR A 33 27.35 26.03 -22.71
C THR A 33 25.83 26.08 -22.87
N ALA A 34 25.32 26.29 -24.08
CA ALA A 34 23.91 26.32 -24.38
C ALA A 34 23.27 24.93 -24.12
N THR A 35 23.98 23.85 -24.50
CA THR A 35 23.52 22.48 -24.24
C THR A 35 23.43 22.18 -22.75
N LYS A 36 24.44 22.55 -21.95
CA LYS A 36 24.37 22.40 -20.49
C LYS A 36 23.21 23.18 -19.88
N LEU A 37 22.98 24.40 -20.33
CA LEU A 37 21.87 25.23 -19.86
C LEU A 37 20.52 24.58 -20.15
N ILE A 38 20.34 23.93 -21.32
CA ILE A 38 19.12 23.17 -21.65
C ILE A 38 18.86 22.06 -20.61
N PHE A 39 19.88 21.31 -20.20
CA PHE A 39 19.71 20.24 -19.19
C PHE A 39 19.50 20.80 -17.78
N GLU A 40 20.13 21.93 -17.43
CA GLU A 40 19.95 22.60 -16.14
C GLU A 40 18.58 23.25 -16.00
N THR A 41 18.12 23.97 -17.02
CA THR A 41 16.83 24.67 -17.02
C THR A 41 15.67 23.76 -17.39
N GLN A 42 15.96 22.58 -17.97
CA GLN A 42 14.97 21.63 -18.49
C GLN A 42 14.02 22.30 -19.50
N ASP A 43 14.54 23.21 -20.31
CA ASP A 43 13.76 23.99 -21.29
C ASP A 43 14.40 23.93 -22.66
N CYS A 44 13.67 23.34 -23.60
CA CYS A 44 14.00 23.31 -25.02
C CYS A 44 12.76 22.98 -25.87
N THR A 45 12.89 23.12 -27.19
CA THR A 45 11.84 22.77 -28.13
C THR A 45 11.65 21.25 -28.25
N LEU A 46 10.47 20.82 -28.66
CA LEU A 46 10.19 19.40 -28.91
C LEU A 46 11.17 18.80 -29.93
N SER A 47 11.49 19.55 -31.00
CA SER A 47 12.47 19.13 -32.01
C SER A 47 13.87 18.91 -31.41
N CYS A 48 14.23 19.69 -30.39
CA CYS A 48 15.49 19.47 -29.66
C CYS A 48 15.46 18.15 -28.92
N ILE A 49 14.36 17.84 -28.21
CA ILE A 49 14.18 16.55 -27.52
C ILE A 49 14.26 15.40 -28.49
N GLU A 50 13.59 15.46 -29.65
CA GLU A 50 13.60 14.42 -30.68
C GLU A 50 15.01 14.15 -31.21
N LYS A 51 15.79 15.21 -31.44
CA LYS A 51 17.20 15.08 -31.86
C LYS A 51 18.06 14.41 -30.78
N ILE A 52 17.88 14.77 -29.50
CA ILE A 52 18.59 14.13 -28.38
C ILE A 52 18.18 12.66 -28.27
N CYS A 53 16.89 12.33 -28.40
CA CYS A 53 16.41 10.94 -28.44
C CYS A 53 17.07 10.15 -29.57
N GLY A 54 17.20 10.73 -30.76
CA GLY A 54 17.86 10.08 -31.89
C GLY A 54 19.30 9.71 -31.63
N LEU A 55 20.03 10.50 -30.83
CA LEU A 55 21.43 10.18 -30.43
C LEU A 55 21.55 8.91 -29.59
N VAL A 56 20.55 8.61 -28.78
CA VAL A 56 20.51 7.41 -27.92
C VAL A 56 19.63 6.30 -28.51
N GLY A 57 19.33 6.37 -29.81
CA GLY A 57 18.55 5.35 -30.50
C GLY A 57 17.07 5.25 -30.08
N LEU A 58 16.54 6.26 -29.38
CA LEU A 58 15.16 6.31 -28.94
C LEU A 58 14.31 7.17 -29.88
N LYS A 59 13.03 6.84 -29.99
CA LYS A 59 12.00 7.76 -30.51
C LYS A 59 11.33 8.49 -29.33
N LEU A 60 10.68 9.60 -29.63
CA LEU A 60 9.91 10.34 -28.63
C LEU A 60 8.81 9.46 -27.97
N GLU A 61 8.22 8.55 -28.76
CA GLU A 61 7.24 7.57 -28.29
C GLU A 61 7.84 6.61 -27.26
N ASP A 62 9.10 6.18 -27.46
CA ASP A 62 9.80 5.30 -26.53
C ASP A 62 10.04 6.01 -25.21
N LEU A 63 10.41 7.30 -25.27
CA LEU A 63 10.60 8.14 -24.07
C LEU A 63 9.28 8.28 -23.29
N ILE A 64 8.15 8.43 -23.99
CA ILE A 64 6.81 8.48 -23.38
C ILE A 64 6.47 7.14 -22.71
N ASN A 65 6.79 6.03 -23.35
CA ASN A 65 6.54 4.69 -22.85
C ASN A 65 7.44 4.31 -21.66
N LEU A 66 8.62 4.93 -21.55
CA LEU A 66 9.51 4.80 -20.38
C LEU A 66 8.96 5.53 -19.15
N GLN A 67 7.98 6.42 -19.32
CA GLN A 67 7.33 7.05 -18.16
C GLN A 67 6.71 5.97 -17.28
N PRO A 68 7.03 5.93 -15.98
CA PRO A 68 6.32 5.04 -15.07
C PRO A 68 4.83 5.33 -15.21
N LYS A 69 4.07 4.36 -15.72
CA LYS A 69 2.62 4.47 -15.73
C LYS A 69 2.20 4.77 -14.29
N PRO A 70 1.30 5.73 -14.05
CA PRO A 70 0.81 5.96 -12.70
C PRO A 70 0.35 4.60 -12.17
N VAL A 71 1.02 4.12 -11.12
CA VAL A 71 0.65 2.85 -10.49
C VAL A 71 -0.79 3.05 -10.04
N GLN A 72 -1.71 2.40 -10.71
CA GLN A 72 -3.10 2.41 -10.28
C GLN A 72 -3.13 1.68 -8.93
N LEU A 73 -3.24 2.46 -7.87
CA LEU A 73 -3.23 1.90 -6.52
C LEU A 73 -4.48 1.03 -6.33
N LEU A 74 -4.27 -0.16 -5.84
CA LEU A 74 -5.32 -1.15 -5.60
C LEU A 74 -6.24 -0.68 -4.47
N GLU A 75 -7.53 -0.57 -4.72
CA GLU A 75 -8.53 -0.25 -3.68
C GLU A 75 -9.22 -1.50 -3.13
N HIS A 76 -9.34 -2.56 -3.95
CA HIS A 76 -9.95 -3.84 -3.56
C HIS A 76 -9.25 -4.98 -4.29
N LEU A 77 -9.11 -6.11 -3.63
CA LEU A 77 -8.78 -7.38 -4.27
C LEU A 77 -10.03 -7.97 -4.94
N THR A 78 -9.81 -8.89 -5.88
CA THR A 78 -10.91 -9.71 -6.39
C THR A 78 -11.30 -10.77 -5.35
N GLN A 79 -12.51 -11.29 -5.43
CA GLN A 79 -12.94 -12.39 -4.57
C GLN A 79 -12.03 -13.62 -4.68
N GLN A 80 -11.53 -13.88 -5.91
CA GLN A 80 -10.61 -14.98 -6.16
C GLN A 80 -9.27 -14.76 -5.46
N HIS A 81 -8.74 -13.53 -5.45
CA HIS A 81 -7.53 -13.19 -4.73
C HIS A 81 -7.70 -13.36 -3.22
N GLU A 82 -8.85 -12.97 -2.64
CA GLU A 82 -9.10 -13.18 -1.21
C GLU A 82 -9.20 -14.68 -0.85
N ILE A 83 -9.81 -15.49 -1.72
CA ILE A 83 -9.87 -16.95 -1.54
C ILE A 83 -8.45 -17.54 -1.60
N GLU A 84 -7.63 -17.12 -2.55
CA GLU A 84 -6.26 -17.60 -2.69
C GLU A 84 -5.41 -17.24 -1.47
N LEU A 85 -5.50 -16.00 -0.99
CA LEU A 85 -4.82 -15.58 0.24
C LEU A 85 -5.20 -16.48 1.43
N LEU A 86 -6.48 -16.81 1.60
CA LEU A 86 -6.94 -17.66 2.69
C LEU A 86 -6.53 -19.13 2.53
N SER A 87 -6.40 -19.61 1.30
CA SER A 87 -5.96 -20.99 1.02
C SER A 87 -4.46 -21.17 1.22
N ASN A 88 -3.67 -20.10 1.05
CA ASN A 88 -2.22 -20.10 1.25
C ASN A 88 -1.83 -19.22 2.45
N LYS A 89 -1.75 -19.83 3.63
CA LYS A 89 -1.43 -19.12 4.88
C LYS A 89 -0.12 -18.32 4.82
N LYS A 90 0.90 -18.82 4.10
CA LYS A 90 2.18 -18.12 3.95
C LYS A 90 2.04 -16.89 3.06
N LEU A 91 1.31 -17.00 1.95
CA LEU A 91 1.01 -15.88 1.07
C LEU A 91 0.24 -14.80 1.83
N PHE A 92 -0.76 -15.20 2.62
CA PHE A 92 -1.53 -14.27 3.44
C PHE A 92 -0.66 -13.59 4.50
N ALA A 93 0.19 -14.36 5.21
CA ALA A 93 1.12 -13.79 6.19
C ALA A 93 2.08 -12.78 5.56
N VAL A 94 2.65 -13.07 4.38
CA VAL A 94 3.52 -12.13 3.65
C VAL A 94 2.75 -10.89 3.20
N ALA A 95 1.52 -11.04 2.69
CA ALA A 95 0.66 -9.92 2.30
C ALA A 95 0.38 -8.97 3.47
N VAL A 96 -0.04 -9.51 4.62
CA VAL A 96 -0.31 -8.72 5.83
C VAL A 96 0.97 -8.07 6.36
N SER A 97 2.11 -8.78 6.36
CA SER A 97 3.40 -8.21 6.76
C SER A 97 3.82 -7.05 5.86
N ALA A 98 3.62 -7.17 4.55
CA ALA A 98 3.87 -6.07 3.61
C ALA A 98 2.94 -4.86 3.90
N MET A 99 1.66 -5.10 4.21
CA MET A 99 0.70 -4.05 4.60
C MET A 99 1.10 -3.35 5.92
N TYR A 100 1.85 -4.02 6.80
CA TYR A 100 2.44 -3.44 8.01
C TYR A 100 3.79 -2.74 7.74
N PHE A 101 4.18 -2.56 6.48
CA PHE A 101 5.43 -1.94 6.06
C PHE A 101 6.70 -2.68 6.53
N TRP A 102 6.60 -4.00 6.74
CA TRP A 102 7.76 -4.81 7.03
C TRP A 102 8.66 -4.90 5.81
N THR A 103 9.96 -4.80 6.03
CA THR A 103 10.95 -4.98 4.97
C THR A 103 11.09 -6.47 4.60
N PHE A 104 11.75 -6.76 3.48
CA PHE A 104 12.08 -8.14 3.09
C PHE A 104 12.81 -8.89 4.21
N LYS A 105 13.75 -8.21 4.90
CA LYS A 105 14.51 -8.78 6.01
C LYS A 105 13.62 -9.07 7.22
N ASP A 106 12.69 -8.16 7.55
CA ASP A 106 11.77 -8.36 8.67
C ASP A 106 10.85 -9.55 8.42
N ILE A 107 10.30 -9.67 7.21
CA ILE A 107 9.46 -10.81 6.83
C ILE A 107 10.26 -12.13 6.92
N LEU A 108 11.48 -12.15 6.37
CA LEU A 108 12.31 -13.35 6.40
C LEU A 108 12.65 -13.80 7.83
N ASN A 109 12.84 -12.85 8.75
CA ASN A 109 13.18 -13.14 10.14
C ASN A 109 11.97 -13.58 10.98
N ARG A 110 10.74 -13.16 10.63
CA ARG A 110 9.55 -13.30 11.49
C ARG A 110 8.51 -14.26 10.94
N VAL A 111 8.43 -14.41 9.61
CA VAL A 111 7.50 -15.35 8.96
C VAL A 111 8.23 -16.65 8.64
N LYS A 112 7.57 -17.78 8.79
CA LYS A 112 8.14 -19.13 8.52
C LYS A 112 8.27 -19.38 7.01
N VAL A 113 9.15 -18.61 6.34
CA VAL A 113 9.49 -18.74 4.92
C VAL A 113 10.99 -18.69 4.73
N ASN A 114 11.52 -19.35 3.71
CA ASN A 114 12.89 -19.16 3.29
C ASN A 114 12.99 -18.06 2.20
N LYS A 115 14.23 -17.65 1.85
CA LYS A 115 14.47 -16.56 0.90
C LYS A 115 13.83 -16.80 -0.47
N THR A 116 13.99 -18.00 -1.03
CA THR A 116 13.45 -18.36 -2.36
C THR A 116 11.93 -18.35 -2.33
N GLU A 117 11.34 -18.94 -1.30
CA GLU A 117 9.89 -18.94 -1.10
C GLU A 117 9.33 -17.51 -0.95
N LEU A 118 9.99 -16.66 -0.17
CA LEU A 118 9.56 -15.27 -0.01
C LEU A 118 9.56 -14.50 -1.33
N VAL A 119 10.59 -14.69 -2.17
CA VAL A 119 10.64 -14.08 -3.51
C VAL A 119 9.44 -14.53 -4.36
N THR A 120 9.14 -15.82 -4.39
CA THR A 120 7.99 -16.37 -5.14
C THR A 120 6.66 -15.81 -4.62
N LEU A 121 6.51 -15.71 -3.30
CA LEU A 121 5.29 -15.16 -2.68
C LEU A 121 5.13 -13.66 -3.00
N LEU A 122 6.22 -12.89 -2.98
CA LEU A 122 6.18 -11.47 -3.36
C LEU A 122 5.88 -11.28 -4.85
N GLN A 123 6.40 -12.12 -5.74
CA GLN A 123 6.04 -12.11 -7.16
C GLN A 123 4.55 -12.39 -7.34
N ARG A 124 4.00 -13.35 -6.59
CA ARG A 124 2.56 -13.61 -6.65
C ARG A 124 1.72 -12.42 -6.15
N LEU A 125 2.16 -11.74 -5.09
CA LEU A 125 1.52 -10.51 -4.60
C LEU A 125 1.65 -9.35 -5.60
N GLU A 126 2.73 -9.29 -6.37
CA GLU A 126 2.89 -8.33 -7.47
C GLU A 126 1.87 -8.58 -8.58
N GLU A 127 1.65 -9.83 -8.99
CA GLU A 127 0.61 -10.21 -9.96
C GLU A 127 -0.80 -9.83 -9.47
N MET A 128 -1.04 -9.91 -8.15
CA MET A 128 -2.29 -9.46 -7.53
C MET A 128 -2.41 -7.93 -7.45
N GLY A 129 -1.32 -7.18 -7.70
CA GLY A 129 -1.28 -5.72 -7.59
C GLY A 129 -1.13 -5.20 -6.15
N VAL A 130 -0.72 -6.04 -5.19
CA VAL A 130 -0.55 -5.66 -3.78
C VAL A 130 0.80 -4.99 -3.54
N VAL A 131 1.84 -5.47 -4.21
CA VAL A 131 3.20 -4.92 -4.12
C VAL A 131 3.78 -4.72 -5.52
N GLN A 132 4.83 -3.94 -5.61
CA GLN A 132 5.74 -3.88 -6.76
C GLN A 132 7.12 -4.28 -6.30
N VAL A 133 7.68 -5.33 -6.91
CA VAL A 133 9.01 -5.85 -6.60
C VAL A 133 10.07 -5.07 -7.37
N SER A 134 11.24 -4.87 -6.76
CA SER A 134 12.39 -4.18 -7.34
C SER A 134 13.65 -5.01 -7.16
N PRO A 135 14.71 -4.78 -7.95
CA PRO A 135 15.99 -5.44 -7.77
C PRO A 135 16.53 -5.33 -6.34
N GLY A 136 17.28 -6.32 -5.88
CA GLY A 136 17.84 -6.34 -4.53
C GLY A 136 16.88 -6.80 -3.45
N ASN A 137 15.83 -7.55 -3.80
CA ASN A 137 14.81 -8.03 -2.87
C ASN A 137 14.05 -6.89 -2.15
N GLN A 138 13.89 -5.78 -2.83
CA GLN A 138 13.08 -4.67 -2.34
C GLN A 138 11.67 -4.75 -2.93
N PHE A 139 10.71 -4.24 -2.21
CA PHE A 139 9.35 -4.08 -2.70
C PHE A 139 8.69 -2.86 -2.06
N LYS A 140 7.66 -2.35 -2.71
CA LYS A 140 6.79 -1.29 -2.17
C LYS A 140 5.34 -1.68 -2.32
N LEU A 141 4.49 -1.21 -1.41
CA LEU A 141 3.05 -1.38 -1.50
C LEU A 141 2.47 -0.57 -2.68
N THR A 142 1.54 -1.19 -3.38
CA THR A 142 0.75 -0.60 -4.46
C THR A 142 -0.73 -0.51 -4.10
N ILE A 143 -1.06 -0.62 -2.83
CA ILE A 143 -2.42 -0.45 -2.32
C ILE A 143 -2.72 1.02 -2.01
N SER A 144 -3.96 1.43 -2.26
CA SER A 144 -4.49 2.76 -1.98
C SER A 144 -4.69 2.99 -0.48
N LYS A 145 -4.66 4.25 -0.04
CA LYS A 145 -5.12 4.64 1.30
C LYS A 145 -6.61 4.33 1.55
N LYS A 146 -7.37 4.07 0.49
CA LYS A 146 -8.78 3.65 0.54
C LYS A 146 -8.94 2.15 0.47
N PHE A 147 -7.83 1.39 0.48
CA PHE A 147 -7.89 -0.07 0.39
C PHE A 147 -8.79 -0.64 1.49
N SER A 148 -9.65 -1.55 1.10
CA SER A 148 -10.48 -2.34 2.03
C SER A 148 -10.70 -3.74 1.46
N TRP A 149 -10.84 -4.70 2.36
CA TRP A 149 -11.31 -6.03 2.01
C TRP A 149 -12.74 -5.97 1.48
N ILE A 150 -13.12 -6.93 0.65
CA ILE A 150 -14.48 -6.98 0.10
C ILE A 150 -15.49 -7.03 1.26
N PRO A 151 -16.45 -6.10 1.34
CA PRO A 151 -17.51 -6.16 2.34
C PRO A 151 -18.21 -7.52 2.26
N ASP A 152 -18.31 -8.22 3.40
CA ASP A 152 -18.84 -9.59 3.49
C ASP A 152 -18.10 -10.63 2.62
N GLY A 153 -16.90 -10.30 2.15
CA GLY A 153 -16.02 -11.18 1.38
C GLY A 153 -15.37 -12.30 2.21
N PRO A 154 -14.58 -13.16 1.56
CA PRO A 154 -13.90 -14.29 2.22
C PRO A 154 -13.07 -13.87 3.45
N ILE A 155 -12.25 -12.84 3.33
CA ILE A 155 -11.40 -12.35 4.44
C ILE A 155 -12.25 -11.74 5.55
N MET A 156 -13.26 -10.95 5.24
CA MET A 156 -14.13 -10.37 6.25
C MET A 156 -14.97 -11.41 7.00
N ARG A 157 -15.37 -12.49 6.34
CA ARG A 157 -16.02 -13.63 7.01
C ARG A 157 -15.06 -14.38 7.92
N MET A 158 -13.83 -14.60 7.48
CA MET A 158 -12.77 -15.20 8.32
C MET A 158 -12.51 -14.32 9.54
N THR A 159 -12.30 -13.02 9.36
CA THR A 159 -12.06 -12.07 10.47
C THR A 159 -13.19 -12.10 11.49
N ARG A 160 -14.47 -12.15 11.05
CA ARG A 160 -15.62 -12.24 11.98
C ARG A 160 -15.62 -13.54 12.77
N ARG A 161 -15.18 -14.65 12.18
CA ARG A 161 -15.06 -15.93 12.87
C ARG A 161 -13.95 -15.88 13.91
N GLU A 162 -12.78 -15.40 13.52
CA GLU A 162 -11.62 -15.28 14.41
C GLU A 162 -11.82 -14.23 15.53
N SER A 163 -12.72 -13.25 15.33
CA SER A 163 -13.08 -12.29 16.39
C SER A 163 -13.71 -12.95 17.62
N ALA A 164 -14.31 -14.13 17.49
CA ALA A 164 -14.79 -14.87 18.65
C ALA A 164 -13.63 -15.32 19.55
N ASP A 165 -12.54 -15.79 18.95
CA ASP A 165 -11.33 -16.18 19.69
C ASP A 165 -10.65 -14.95 20.32
N TYR A 166 -10.63 -13.81 19.62
CA TYR A 166 -10.08 -12.57 20.15
C TYR A 166 -10.72 -12.15 21.49
N PHE A 167 -12.03 -12.34 21.65
CA PHE A 167 -12.74 -12.03 22.87
C PHE A 167 -12.75 -13.20 23.91
N ALA A 168 -12.30 -14.39 23.51
CA ALA A 168 -12.24 -15.55 24.41
C ALA A 168 -10.97 -15.57 25.28
N TYR A 169 -9.92 -14.85 24.87
CA TYR A 169 -8.69 -14.73 25.67
C TYR A 169 -8.86 -13.71 26.80
N SER A 170 -8.07 -13.91 27.88
CA SER A 170 -7.99 -12.96 28.98
C SER A 170 -7.32 -11.63 28.51
N PHE A 171 -7.80 -10.53 29.05
CA PHE A 171 -7.24 -9.18 28.84
C PHE A 171 -6.48 -8.78 30.11
N GLU A 172 -5.35 -9.45 30.38
CA GLU A 172 -4.61 -9.35 31.64
C GLU A 172 -3.28 -8.58 31.53
N GLU A 173 -2.80 -8.37 30.30
CA GLU A 173 -1.55 -7.65 30.07
C GLU A 173 -1.74 -6.13 30.27
N PRO A 174 -0.71 -5.40 30.73
CA PRO A 174 -0.80 -3.94 30.96
C PRO A 174 -1.22 -3.12 29.73
N ILE A 175 -1.02 -3.66 28.54
CA ILE A 175 -1.42 -3.01 27.27
C ILE A 175 -2.85 -3.34 26.87
N ASP A 176 -3.47 -4.35 27.47
CA ASP A 176 -4.79 -4.81 27.10
C ASP A 176 -5.88 -3.86 27.62
N LEU A 177 -6.90 -3.67 26.80
CA LEU A 177 -8.07 -2.90 27.15
C LEU A 177 -9.34 -3.60 26.66
N ILE A 178 -10.18 -3.97 27.59
CA ILE A 178 -11.54 -4.39 27.29
C ILE A 178 -12.54 -3.47 28.00
N ASN A 179 -13.49 -2.94 27.27
CA ASN A 179 -14.60 -2.16 27.82
C ASN A 179 -15.90 -2.53 27.14
N SER A 180 -16.90 -2.87 27.93
CA SER A 180 -18.22 -3.24 27.42
C SER A 180 -19.31 -2.50 28.21
N PHE A 181 -20.19 -1.81 27.49
CA PHE A 181 -21.34 -1.13 28.06
C PHE A 181 -22.54 -1.15 27.11
N SER A 182 -23.73 -0.99 27.64
CA SER A 182 -24.95 -0.89 26.87
C SER A 182 -25.69 0.40 27.24
N VAL A 183 -26.12 1.13 26.23
CA VAL A 183 -26.86 2.40 26.40
C VAL A 183 -28.02 2.51 25.42
N TYR A 184 -29.04 3.28 25.80
CA TYR A 184 -30.09 3.70 24.90
C TYR A 184 -29.75 5.09 24.37
N LEU A 185 -29.64 5.23 23.08
CA LEU A 185 -29.27 6.48 22.41
C LEU A 185 -30.37 6.94 21.44
N THR A 186 -30.49 8.25 21.28
CA THR A 186 -31.22 8.81 20.16
C THR A 186 -30.46 8.51 18.84
N PRO A 187 -31.13 8.50 17.67
CA PRO A 187 -30.47 8.34 16.38
C PRO A 187 -29.28 9.30 16.19
N ALA A 188 -29.45 10.56 16.55
CA ALA A 188 -28.36 11.56 16.44
C ALA A 188 -27.16 11.24 17.34
N SER A 189 -27.38 10.78 18.57
CA SER A 189 -26.29 10.35 19.47
C SER A 189 -25.61 9.07 18.99
N HIS A 190 -26.35 8.14 18.39
CA HIS A 190 -25.81 6.94 17.77
C HIS A 190 -24.89 7.29 16.58
N ASP A 191 -25.31 8.20 15.70
CA ASP A 191 -24.52 8.64 14.56
C ASP A 191 -23.23 9.36 15.00
N LYS A 192 -23.32 10.16 16.07
CA LYS A 192 -22.15 10.78 16.70
C LYS A 192 -21.17 9.73 17.22
N LEU A 193 -21.63 8.70 17.94
CA LEU A 193 -20.81 7.59 18.42
C LEU A 193 -20.10 6.89 17.26
N LYS A 194 -20.86 6.51 16.22
CA LYS A 194 -20.30 5.87 15.02
C LYS A 194 -19.22 6.73 14.37
N SER A 195 -19.45 8.03 14.24
CA SER A 195 -18.46 8.96 13.68
C SER A 195 -17.19 9.03 14.53
N GLN A 196 -17.29 9.03 15.85
CA GLN A 196 -16.15 9.04 16.76
C GLN A 196 -15.32 7.76 16.66
N LEU A 197 -15.96 6.59 16.62
CA LEU A 197 -15.29 5.29 16.42
C LEU A 197 -14.51 5.25 15.09
N MET A 198 -15.14 5.74 14.02
CA MET A 198 -14.48 5.83 12.70
C MET A 198 -13.32 6.82 12.69
N LYS A 199 -13.40 7.91 13.47
CA LYS A 199 -12.30 8.87 13.61
C LYS A 199 -11.08 8.23 14.27
N ILE A 200 -11.29 7.51 15.38
CA ILE A 200 -10.21 6.76 16.05
C ILE A 200 -9.52 5.80 15.07
N THR A 201 -10.29 4.99 14.35
CA THR A 201 -9.72 4.06 13.36
C THR A 201 -8.84 4.76 12.34
N LYS A 202 -9.30 5.90 11.79
CA LYS A 202 -8.52 6.67 10.80
C LYS A 202 -7.25 7.28 11.39
N GLU A 203 -7.32 7.77 12.62
CA GLU A 203 -6.19 8.38 13.32
C GLU A 203 -5.04 7.36 13.49
N TYR A 204 -5.34 6.15 13.95
CA TYR A 204 -4.33 5.12 14.14
C TYR A 204 -3.85 4.47 12.81
N GLN A 205 -4.68 4.43 11.78
CA GLN A 205 -4.22 4.09 10.43
C GLN A 205 -3.22 5.12 9.89
N LEU A 206 -3.41 6.41 10.18
CA LEU A 206 -2.46 7.46 9.82
C LEU A 206 -1.18 7.38 10.64
N ALA A 207 -1.26 7.13 11.94
CA ALA A 207 -0.10 6.90 12.80
C ALA A 207 0.77 5.75 12.27
N MET A 208 0.17 4.63 11.89
CA MET A 208 0.88 3.51 11.25
C MET A 208 1.65 3.92 10.00
N LEU A 209 1.09 4.82 9.16
CA LEU A 209 1.77 5.33 7.97
C LEU A 209 2.95 6.25 8.32
N GLN A 210 2.80 7.10 9.36
CA GLN A 210 3.84 8.00 9.83
C GLN A 210 5.01 7.24 10.44
N GLU A 211 4.72 6.15 11.13
CA GLU A 211 5.70 5.28 11.78
C GLU A 211 6.23 4.16 10.87
N ALA A 212 5.84 4.14 9.59
CA ALA A 212 6.21 3.06 8.66
C ALA A 212 7.73 2.86 8.55
N ALA A 213 8.51 3.93 8.62
CA ALA A 213 9.97 3.89 8.52
C ALA A 213 10.70 3.44 9.80
N LEU A 214 10.01 3.40 10.95
CA LEU A 214 10.62 2.95 12.20
C LEU A 214 10.87 1.44 12.17
N PRO A 215 11.93 0.95 12.86
CA PRO A 215 12.19 -0.48 13.00
C PRO A 215 11.01 -1.22 13.63
N VAL A 216 10.76 -2.45 13.17
CA VAL A 216 9.65 -3.27 13.70
C VAL A 216 9.83 -3.59 15.18
N ASP A 217 11.07 -3.73 15.65
CA ASP A 217 11.40 -4.05 17.03
C ASP A 217 11.11 -2.89 18.02
N GLU A 218 10.93 -1.67 17.49
CA GLU A 218 10.53 -0.50 18.28
C GLU A 218 9.01 -0.31 18.35
N LYS A 219 8.23 -1.22 17.73
CA LYS A 219 6.78 -1.16 17.63
C LYS A 219 6.11 -2.30 18.37
N ILE A 220 4.94 -2.03 18.89
CA ILE A 220 4.07 -3.01 19.52
C ILE A 220 2.94 -3.33 18.56
N GLN A 221 2.69 -4.61 18.34
CA GLN A 221 1.52 -5.04 17.55
C GLN A 221 0.26 -4.92 18.42
N VAL A 222 -0.64 -4.03 18.02
CA VAL A 222 -1.94 -3.87 18.67
C VAL A 222 -3.04 -4.21 17.69
N SER A 223 -3.96 -5.07 18.08
CA SER A 223 -5.19 -5.38 17.34
C SER A 223 -6.36 -4.65 17.99
N LEU A 224 -7.07 -3.82 17.23
CA LEU A 224 -8.23 -3.08 17.70
C LEU A 224 -9.50 -3.62 17.02
N CYS A 225 -10.46 -4.10 17.81
CA CYS A 225 -11.75 -4.52 17.33
C CYS A 225 -12.84 -3.59 17.89
N LEU A 226 -13.37 -2.72 17.03
CA LEU A 226 -14.45 -1.80 17.38
C LEU A 226 -15.75 -2.29 16.75
N ALA A 227 -16.76 -2.55 17.58
CA ALA A 227 -18.07 -2.96 17.13
C ALA A 227 -19.17 -2.23 17.91
N ALA A 228 -20.16 -1.71 17.19
CA ALA A 228 -21.37 -1.15 17.78
C ALA A 228 -22.58 -1.65 17.00
N ARG A 229 -23.54 -2.23 17.68
CA ARG A 229 -24.79 -2.73 17.07
C ARG A 229 -25.92 -2.71 18.09
N THR A 230 -27.13 -2.74 17.61
CA THR A 230 -28.28 -3.08 18.45
C THR A 230 -28.19 -4.55 18.82
N TRP A 231 -28.02 -4.82 20.11
CA TRP A 231 -27.85 -6.17 20.62
C TRP A 231 -28.31 -6.26 22.05
N LEU A 232 -28.98 -7.36 22.37
CA LEU A 232 -29.34 -7.75 23.72
C LEU A 232 -28.93 -9.19 23.93
N PRO A 233 -28.23 -9.54 25.02
CA PRO A 233 -27.89 -10.93 25.31
C PRO A 233 -29.08 -11.87 25.28
N ASN A 234 -28.92 -13.09 24.77
CA ASN A 234 -30.02 -14.05 24.59
C ASN A 234 -30.78 -14.33 25.89
N PHE A 235 -30.06 -14.40 27.02
CA PHE A 235 -30.70 -14.60 28.34
C PHE A 235 -31.61 -13.45 28.75
N LEU A 236 -31.29 -12.22 28.31
CA LEU A 236 -32.21 -11.06 28.53
C LEU A 236 -33.33 -11.01 27.50
N GLN A 237 -33.06 -11.35 26.24
CA GLN A 237 -34.07 -11.40 25.18
C GLN A 237 -35.24 -12.29 25.58
N SER A 238 -34.98 -13.43 26.20
CA SER A 238 -36.01 -14.37 26.66
C SER A 238 -36.94 -13.80 27.76
N GLN A 239 -36.50 -12.73 28.44
CA GLN A 239 -37.25 -12.07 29.51
C GLN A 239 -37.99 -10.81 29.03
N MET A 240 -37.78 -10.38 27.78
CA MET A 240 -38.41 -9.19 27.24
C MET A 240 -39.75 -9.53 26.56
N ARG A 241 -40.75 -8.67 26.76
CA ARG A 241 -41.99 -8.78 26.00
C ARG A 241 -41.76 -8.48 24.54
N THR A 242 -42.33 -9.27 23.64
CA THR A 242 -42.31 -8.96 22.20
C THR A 242 -43.02 -7.65 21.98
N ALA A 243 -42.35 -6.65 21.43
CA ALA A 243 -43.01 -5.39 21.07
C ALA A 243 -44.11 -5.69 20.04
N THR A 244 -45.33 -5.50 20.43
CA THR A 244 -46.45 -5.49 19.48
C THR A 244 -46.23 -4.31 18.54
N LYS A 245 -46.12 -4.57 17.25
CA LYS A 245 -46.02 -3.55 16.20
C LYS A 245 -47.30 -2.75 16.09
#